data_ab1d23994f504d4b1c222302977c088c
#
_entry.id   ab1d23994f504d4b1c222302977c088c
#
_cell.length_a   1.000
_cell.length_b   1.000
_cell.length_c   1.000
_cell.angle_alpha   90.00
_cell.angle_beta   90.00
_cell.angle_gamma   90.00
#
_symmetry.space_group_name_H-M   'P 1'
#
loop_
_entity.id
_entity.type
_entity.pdbx_description
1 polymer ?
#
loop_
_entity_poly.entity_id
_entity_poly.type
_entity_poly.pdbx_seq_one_letter_code
_entity_poly.pdbx_strand_id
1 'polypeptide(L)'
;MIVRAGESVLRVALKISREQVEDYSSATVITCDSRVVAKIVSCKWSGSSVVFNYTLTNNGLGDVNDFRICYPQNNSHPTTIFDDKGNEYIYPYMTFRDQKSEYGNLSSFFGTKFPEGPECKGSITLKNVPSDVKSVTYTIGVYVYNGVRLDGDKISFKNVPVFK
;
A
#
# COMPACT_ATOMS: atom_id res chain seq x y z
N MET A 1 -28.01 26.97 61.82
CA MET A 1 -26.66 26.65 61.27
C MET A 1 -26.87 25.82 60.01
N ILE A 2 -26.77 26.47 58.85
CA ILE A 2 -27.04 25.83 57.57
C ILE A 2 -25.70 25.47 56.96
N VAL A 3 -25.36 24.17 56.84
CA VAL A 3 -24.19 23.67 56.15
C VAL A 3 -24.54 23.55 54.68
N ARG A 4 -23.98 24.41 53.83
CA ARG A 4 -24.07 24.25 52.38
C ARG A 4 -22.97 23.28 51.94
N ALA A 5 -23.36 22.09 51.47
CA ALA A 5 -22.48 21.22 50.76
C ALA A 5 -22.18 21.82 49.38
N GLY A 6 -20.89 22.06 49.07
CA GLY A 6 -20.47 22.54 47.78
C GLY A 6 -20.55 21.42 46.77
N GLU A 7 -21.34 21.60 45.72
CA GLU A 7 -21.35 20.73 44.57
C GLU A 7 -20.08 20.99 43.75
N SER A 8 -19.12 20.07 43.81
CA SER A 8 -17.98 20.05 42.86
C SER A 8 -18.45 19.45 41.54
N VAL A 9 -18.70 20.32 40.56
CA VAL A 9 -18.98 19.92 39.20
C VAL A 9 -17.71 19.37 38.56
N LEU A 10 -17.59 18.03 38.48
CA LEU A 10 -16.51 17.36 37.73
C LEU A 10 -16.75 17.57 36.25
N ARG A 11 -16.07 18.53 35.63
CA ARG A 11 -16.06 18.67 34.16
C ARG A 11 -15.14 17.62 33.59
N VAL A 12 -15.68 16.48 33.19
CA VAL A 12 -14.98 15.51 32.35
C VAL A 12 -14.91 16.11 30.94
N ALA A 13 -13.75 16.63 30.57
CA ALA A 13 -13.47 17.00 29.20
C ALA A 13 -13.31 15.71 28.37
N LEU A 14 -14.38 15.28 27.72
CA LEU A 14 -14.28 14.26 26.67
C LEU A 14 -13.42 14.84 25.54
N LYS A 15 -12.13 14.42 25.47
CA LYS A 15 -11.35 14.52 24.26
C LYS A 15 -11.95 13.53 23.25
N ILE A 16 -12.91 13.97 22.47
CA ILE A 16 -13.29 13.28 21.25
C ILE A 16 -12.11 13.48 20.30
N SER A 17 -11.19 12.53 20.24
CA SER A 17 -10.25 12.43 19.14
C SER A 17 -11.13 12.15 17.93
N ARG A 18 -11.31 13.15 17.05
CA ARG A 18 -11.85 12.91 15.72
C ARG A 18 -10.83 11.99 15.06
N GLU A 19 -11.15 10.72 14.91
CA GLU A 19 -10.42 9.84 14.02
C GLU A 19 -10.42 10.56 12.66
N GLN A 20 -9.23 10.86 12.18
CA GLN A 20 -9.07 11.48 10.87
C GLN A 20 -9.53 10.45 9.86
N VAL A 21 -10.68 10.67 9.23
CA VAL A 21 -11.18 9.80 8.16
C VAL A 21 -10.16 9.85 7.02
N GLU A 22 -9.56 8.71 6.70
CA GLU A 22 -8.61 8.59 5.60
C GLU A 22 -9.37 8.70 4.29
N ASP A 23 -9.06 9.73 3.52
CA ASP A 23 -9.66 9.96 2.20
C ASP A 23 -8.59 9.79 1.11
N TYR A 24 -8.76 8.76 0.30
CA TYR A 24 -7.92 8.44 -0.86
C TYR A 24 -8.54 8.84 -2.20
N SER A 25 -9.61 9.62 -2.21
CA SER A 25 -10.32 10.03 -3.44
C SER A 25 -9.45 10.84 -4.41
N SER A 26 -8.39 11.49 -3.92
CA SER A 26 -7.42 12.21 -4.74
C SER A 26 -6.40 11.31 -5.44
N ALA A 27 -6.27 10.06 -5.01
CA ALA A 27 -5.37 9.10 -5.62
C ALA A 27 -5.98 8.50 -6.90
N THR A 28 -5.12 8.20 -7.87
CA THR A 28 -5.52 7.50 -9.10
C THR A 28 -5.00 6.07 -9.09
N VAL A 29 -5.88 5.10 -9.33
CA VAL A 29 -5.51 3.69 -9.44
C VAL A 29 -5.62 3.25 -10.90
N ILE A 30 -4.54 2.67 -11.45
CA ILE A 30 -4.46 2.13 -12.81
C ILE A 30 -4.00 0.68 -12.71
N THR A 31 -4.76 -0.26 -13.25
CA THR A 31 -4.43 -1.68 -13.23
C THR A 31 -3.72 -2.13 -14.51
N CYS A 32 -3.01 -3.25 -14.41
CA CYS A 32 -2.32 -3.86 -15.54
C CYS A 32 -3.26 -4.59 -16.52
N ASP A 33 -4.50 -4.83 -16.12
CA ASP A 33 -5.48 -5.58 -16.89
C ASP A 33 -6.89 -5.27 -16.35
N SER A 34 -7.90 -5.21 -17.24
CA SER A 34 -9.28 -4.93 -16.84
C SER A 34 -9.91 -6.00 -15.93
N ARG A 35 -9.34 -7.21 -15.92
CA ARG A 35 -9.73 -8.32 -15.05
C ARG A 35 -9.05 -8.28 -13.67
N VAL A 36 -8.17 -7.30 -13.42
CA VAL A 36 -7.52 -7.08 -12.12
C VAL A 36 -8.09 -5.83 -11.49
N VAL A 37 -8.64 -5.95 -10.30
CA VAL A 37 -9.10 -4.82 -9.48
C VAL A 37 -8.06 -4.53 -8.40
N ALA A 38 -7.65 -3.28 -8.29
CA ALA A 38 -6.72 -2.81 -7.25
C ALA A 38 -7.39 -1.77 -6.37
N LYS A 39 -7.15 -1.85 -5.04
CA LYS A 39 -7.69 -0.89 -4.07
C LYS A 39 -6.63 -0.46 -3.07
N ILE A 40 -6.68 0.81 -2.69
CA ILE A 40 -5.93 1.34 -1.55
C ILE A 40 -6.65 0.96 -0.26
N VAL A 41 -5.93 0.37 0.69
CA VAL A 41 -6.45 0.06 2.03
C VAL A 41 -6.03 1.12 3.03
N SER A 42 -4.73 1.45 3.06
CA SER A 42 -4.20 2.51 3.90
C SER A 42 -2.80 2.95 3.44
N CYS A 43 -2.44 4.20 3.73
CA CYS A 43 -1.08 4.70 3.56
C CYS A 43 -0.75 5.61 4.75
N LYS A 44 0.07 5.12 5.68
CA LYS A 44 0.27 5.73 7.00
C LYS A 44 1.71 5.83 7.40
N TRP A 45 1.99 6.85 8.19
CA TRP A 45 3.23 6.95 8.95
C TRP A 45 3.30 5.88 10.03
N SER A 46 4.49 5.27 10.18
CA SER A 46 4.86 4.38 11.28
C SER A 46 6.30 4.74 11.71
N GLY A 47 6.44 5.64 12.66
CA GLY A 47 7.73 6.23 13.00
C GLY A 47 8.31 7.04 11.83
N SER A 48 9.53 6.71 11.36
CA SER A 48 10.17 7.29 10.18
C SER A 48 9.87 6.53 8.88
N SER A 49 8.95 5.57 8.93
CA SER A 49 8.55 4.77 7.78
C SER A 49 7.15 5.14 7.30
N VAL A 50 6.87 4.89 6.03
CA VAL A 50 5.52 4.93 5.47
C VAL A 50 5.12 3.51 5.09
N VAL A 51 3.96 3.06 5.59
CA VAL A 51 3.38 1.74 5.28
C VAL A 51 2.17 1.94 4.38
N PHE A 52 2.26 1.42 3.16
CA PHE A 52 1.18 1.38 2.19
C PHE A 52 0.60 -0.03 2.11
N ASN A 53 -0.71 -0.16 2.34
CA ASN A 53 -1.45 -1.40 2.21
C ASN A 53 -2.43 -1.31 1.06
N TYR A 54 -2.48 -2.35 0.25
CA TYR A 54 -3.37 -2.44 -0.91
C TYR A 54 -3.93 -3.84 -1.06
N THR A 55 -4.94 -3.98 -1.89
CA THR A 55 -5.45 -5.28 -2.31
C THR A 55 -5.54 -5.39 -3.82
N LEU A 56 -5.37 -6.61 -4.31
CA LEU A 56 -5.62 -6.99 -5.70
C LEU A 56 -6.66 -8.11 -5.72
N THR A 57 -7.60 -8.03 -6.65
CA THR A 57 -8.59 -9.07 -6.92
C THR A 57 -8.51 -9.49 -8.37
N ASN A 58 -8.41 -10.78 -8.61
CA ASN A 58 -8.47 -11.38 -9.94
C ASN A 58 -9.92 -11.69 -10.29
N ASN A 59 -10.47 -10.99 -11.27
CA ASN A 59 -11.86 -11.10 -11.73
C ASN A 59 -11.91 -11.62 -13.18
N GLY A 60 -11.41 -12.84 -13.44
CA GLY A 60 -11.57 -13.48 -14.75
C GLY A 60 -10.27 -13.82 -15.48
N LEU A 61 -9.12 -13.83 -14.82
CA LEU A 61 -7.89 -14.40 -15.39
C LEU A 61 -7.84 -15.93 -15.28
N GLY A 62 -8.80 -16.55 -14.54
CA GLY A 62 -8.65 -17.90 -14.04
C GLY A 62 -7.61 -17.97 -12.89
N ASP A 63 -7.37 -19.16 -12.35
CA ASP A 63 -6.36 -19.34 -11.30
C ASP A 63 -4.94 -19.17 -11.87
N VAL A 64 -4.24 -18.12 -11.47
CA VAL A 64 -2.86 -17.85 -11.85
C VAL A 64 -1.92 -18.48 -10.84
N ASN A 65 -1.05 -19.40 -11.28
CA ASN A 65 -0.15 -20.14 -10.39
C ASN A 65 1.15 -19.39 -10.06
N ASP A 66 1.62 -18.51 -10.95
CA ASP A 66 2.87 -17.76 -10.76
C ASP A 66 2.66 -16.31 -11.21
N PHE A 67 1.95 -15.54 -10.37
CA PHE A 67 1.83 -14.09 -10.49
C PHE A 67 3.02 -13.44 -9.77
N ARG A 68 3.77 -12.65 -10.51
CA ARG A 68 5.03 -12.08 -10.04
C ARG A 68 4.91 -10.59 -9.76
N ILE A 69 5.34 -10.21 -8.55
CA ILE A 69 5.55 -8.82 -8.13
C ILE A 69 7.05 -8.54 -8.23
N CYS A 70 7.40 -7.49 -8.95
CA CYS A 70 8.79 -7.15 -9.24
C CYS A 70 9.33 -6.11 -8.25
N TYR A 71 10.64 -6.19 -8.00
CA TYR A 71 11.37 -5.15 -7.23
C TYR A 71 11.83 -4.01 -8.13
N PRO A 72 12.28 -2.88 -7.55
CA PRO A 72 12.89 -1.80 -8.31
C PRO A 72 14.08 -2.23 -9.16
N GLN A 73 14.82 -3.27 -8.73
CA GLN A 73 16.00 -3.81 -9.44
C GLN A 73 15.65 -4.75 -10.59
N ASN A 74 14.36 -5.02 -10.84
CA ASN A 74 13.96 -5.84 -12.00
C ASN A 74 14.20 -5.06 -13.29
N ASN A 75 14.99 -5.63 -14.23
CA ASN A 75 15.37 -4.95 -15.46
C ASN A 75 14.22 -4.86 -16.48
N SER A 76 13.25 -5.80 -16.44
CA SER A 76 12.19 -5.88 -17.44
C SER A 76 10.91 -5.19 -17.00
N HIS A 77 10.55 -5.34 -15.72
CA HIS A 77 9.30 -4.85 -15.13
C HIS A 77 9.56 -4.16 -13.79
N PRO A 78 10.39 -3.09 -13.73
CA PRO A 78 10.76 -2.49 -12.46
C PRO A 78 9.57 -1.86 -11.74
N THR A 79 9.50 -2.09 -10.43
CA THR A 79 8.68 -1.26 -9.55
C THR A 79 9.37 0.08 -9.35
N THR A 80 8.63 1.18 -9.44
CA THR A 80 9.13 2.52 -9.18
C THR A 80 8.28 3.19 -8.10
N ILE A 81 8.93 3.85 -7.15
CA ILE A 81 8.26 4.50 -6.03
C ILE A 81 8.89 5.88 -5.84
N PHE A 82 8.05 6.92 -5.92
CA PHE A 82 8.46 8.31 -5.75
C PHE A 82 7.53 9.03 -4.79
N ASP A 83 8.08 9.88 -3.93
CA ASP A 83 7.28 10.80 -3.14
C ASP A 83 7.01 12.13 -3.87
N ASP A 84 6.21 13.00 -3.26
CA ASP A 84 5.86 14.33 -3.80
C ASP A 84 7.02 15.33 -3.80
N LYS A 85 8.20 14.95 -3.29
CA LYS A 85 9.45 15.73 -3.35
C LYS A 85 10.39 15.22 -4.45
N GLY A 86 10.04 14.11 -5.11
CA GLY A 86 10.85 13.47 -6.15
C GLY A 86 11.92 12.50 -5.63
N ASN A 87 11.87 12.13 -4.34
CA ASN A 87 12.77 11.11 -3.82
C ASN A 87 12.33 9.73 -4.31
N GLU A 88 13.28 8.93 -4.79
CA GLU A 88 13.06 7.56 -5.25
C GLU A 88 13.41 6.56 -4.14
N TYR A 89 12.56 5.54 -3.98
CA TYR A 89 12.73 4.47 -2.99
C TYR A 89 13.06 3.14 -3.68
N ILE A 90 14.34 2.79 -3.74
CA ILE A 90 14.86 1.64 -4.48
C ILE A 90 14.97 0.36 -3.65
N TYR A 91 14.81 0.43 -2.31
CA TYR A 91 14.88 -0.70 -1.39
C TYR A 91 13.64 -0.79 -0.49
N PRO A 92 12.41 -0.85 -1.05
CA PRO A 92 11.22 -1.02 -0.24
C PRO A 92 11.15 -2.44 0.32
N TYR A 93 10.54 -2.59 1.51
CA TYR A 93 10.09 -3.90 1.96
C TYR A 93 8.69 -4.14 1.40
N MET A 94 8.52 -5.21 0.63
CA MET A 94 7.27 -5.51 -0.06
C MET A 94 6.74 -6.87 0.37
N THR A 95 5.41 -6.97 0.52
CA THR A 95 4.71 -8.23 0.74
C THR A 95 3.54 -8.36 -0.22
N PHE A 96 3.19 -9.59 -0.58
CA PHE A 96 1.94 -9.90 -1.27
C PHE A 96 1.54 -11.33 -0.92
N ARG A 97 0.33 -11.49 -0.37
CA ARG A 97 -0.14 -12.74 0.21
C ARG A 97 0.84 -13.29 1.25
N ASP A 98 1.33 -14.50 1.04
CA ASP A 98 2.29 -15.23 1.89
C ASP A 98 3.76 -14.96 1.57
N GLN A 99 4.02 -14.18 0.51
CA GLN A 99 5.37 -13.84 0.06
C GLN A 99 5.82 -12.48 0.61
N LYS A 100 7.12 -12.37 0.86
CA LYS A 100 7.76 -11.13 1.32
C LYS A 100 9.13 -10.96 0.69
N SER A 101 9.53 -9.70 0.52
CA SER A 101 10.89 -9.36 0.16
C SER A 101 11.80 -9.47 1.39
N GLU A 102 12.85 -10.26 1.29
CA GLU A 102 13.94 -10.21 2.27
C GLU A 102 15.05 -9.35 1.70
N TYR A 103 15.49 -8.35 2.50
CA TYR A 103 16.62 -7.51 2.15
C TYR A 103 17.86 -8.37 1.98
N GLY A 104 18.43 -8.40 0.77
CA GLY A 104 19.61 -9.21 0.44
C GLY A 104 19.34 -10.45 -0.43
N ASN A 105 18.09 -10.80 -0.69
CA ASN A 105 17.78 -11.78 -1.71
C ASN A 105 17.88 -11.13 -3.10
N LEU A 106 18.82 -11.60 -3.93
CA LEU A 106 19.10 -11.10 -5.28
C LEU A 106 17.98 -11.42 -6.30
N SER A 107 16.83 -11.94 -5.84
CA SER A 107 15.66 -12.14 -6.68
C SER A 107 15.06 -10.80 -7.05
N SER A 108 15.00 -10.52 -8.34
CA SER A 108 14.40 -9.29 -8.86
C SER A 108 12.86 -9.27 -8.77
N PHE A 109 12.23 -10.33 -8.27
CA PHE A 109 10.79 -10.52 -8.06
C PHE A 109 10.51 -11.59 -7.01
N PHE A 110 9.26 -11.66 -6.55
CA PHE A 110 8.69 -12.83 -5.88
C PHE A 110 7.40 -13.26 -6.56
N GLY A 111 7.17 -14.58 -6.64
CA GLY A 111 6.01 -15.19 -7.28
C GLY A 111 5.06 -15.81 -6.26
N THR A 112 3.78 -15.76 -6.53
CA THR A 112 2.74 -16.37 -5.70
C THR A 112 1.52 -16.75 -6.54
N LYS A 113 0.65 -17.60 -5.98
CA LYS A 113 -0.65 -17.87 -6.57
C LYS A 113 -1.52 -16.62 -6.50
N PHE A 114 -2.28 -16.36 -7.57
CA PHE A 114 -3.27 -15.30 -7.62
C PHE A 114 -4.60 -15.90 -8.08
N PRO A 115 -5.36 -16.50 -7.11
CA PRO A 115 -6.60 -17.20 -7.42
C PRO A 115 -7.67 -16.24 -7.88
N GLU A 116 -8.59 -16.74 -8.72
CA GLU A 116 -9.76 -15.98 -9.14
C GLU A 116 -10.75 -15.83 -7.98
N GLY A 117 -11.24 -14.62 -7.76
CA GLY A 117 -12.30 -14.25 -6.81
C GLY A 117 -11.82 -13.61 -5.51
N PRO A 118 -10.97 -14.25 -4.67
CA PRO A 118 -10.62 -13.67 -3.37
C PRO A 118 -9.72 -12.44 -3.48
N GLU A 119 -9.94 -11.48 -2.57
CA GLU A 119 -9.09 -10.31 -2.41
C GLU A 119 -7.75 -10.70 -1.78
N CYS A 120 -6.65 -10.39 -2.47
CA CYS A 120 -5.29 -10.66 -2.04
C CYS A 120 -4.62 -9.41 -1.50
N LYS A 121 -4.07 -9.46 -0.29
CA LYS A 121 -3.45 -8.33 0.41
C LYS A 121 -1.98 -8.19 0.03
N GLY A 122 -1.55 -6.94 -0.15
CA GLY A 122 -0.15 -6.56 -0.31
C GLY A 122 0.21 -5.35 0.55
N SER A 123 1.50 -5.18 0.81
CA SER A 123 2.02 -4.00 1.49
C SER A 123 3.38 -3.57 0.95
N ILE A 124 3.67 -2.28 1.07
CA ILE A 124 4.98 -1.70 0.75
C ILE A 124 5.37 -0.79 1.91
N THR A 125 6.52 -1.04 2.52
CA THR A 125 7.09 -0.22 3.58
C THR A 125 8.31 0.53 3.07
N LEU A 126 8.26 1.86 3.16
CA LEU A 126 9.35 2.76 2.84
C LEU A 126 10.02 3.21 4.13
N LYS A 127 11.34 3.14 4.20
CA LYS A 127 12.12 3.59 5.36
C LYS A 127 12.73 4.97 5.12
N ASN A 128 13.01 5.69 6.21
CA ASN A 128 13.69 7.00 6.18
C ASN A 128 12.98 8.02 5.26
N VAL A 129 11.65 8.02 5.29
CA VAL A 129 10.86 8.98 4.53
C VAL A 129 10.92 10.35 5.22
N PRO A 130 11.20 11.45 4.50
CA PRO A 130 11.16 12.81 5.08
C PRO A 130 9.77 13.12 5.66
N SER A 131 9.73 13.70 6.87
CA SER A 131 8.48 13.91 7.63
C SER A 131 7.49 14.91 7.00
N ASP A 132 7.91 15.66 5.99
CA ASP A 132 7.11 16.61 5.23
C ASP A 132 6.52 16.05 3.93
N VAL A 133 6.77 14.76 3.63
CA VAL A 133 6.14 14.03 2.51
C VAL A 133 4.64 13.92 2.76
N LYS A 134 3.84 14.28 1.76
CA LYS A 134 2.37 14.30 1.83
C LYS A 134 1.73 13.19 1.00
N SER A 135 2.38 12.77 -0.08
CA SER A 135 1.89 11.69 -0.93
C SER A 135 3.02 10.90 -1.57
N VAL A 136 2.69 9.66 -1.97
CA VAL A 136 3.62 8.75 -2.65
C VAL A 136 2.92 8.15 -3.86
N THR A 137 3.67 7.99 -4.95
CA THR A 137 3.25 7.26 -6.14
C THR A 137 3.96 5.91 -6.19
N TYR A 138 3.19 4.83 -6.22
CA TYR A 138 3.65 3.46 -6.34
C TYR A 138 3.30 2.92 -7.72
N THR A 139 4.29 2.53 -8.50
CA THR A 139 4.10 1.83 -9.78
C THR A 139 4.73 0.45 -9.66
N ILE A 140 3.90 -0.55 -9.41
CA ILE A 140 4.31 -1.92 -9.12
C ILE A 140 4.45 -2.68 -10.43
N GLY A 141 5.65 -3.17 -10.73
CA GLY A 141 5.91 -4.04 -11.85
C GLY A 141 5.33 -5.44 -11.58
N VAL A 142 4.59 -5.98 -12.53
CA VAL A 142 3.94 -7.29 -12.42
C VAL A 142 4.00 -8.07 -13.73
N TYR A 143 4.05 -9.40 -13.66
CA TYR A 143 3.81 -10.27 -14.81
C TYR A 143 3.39 -11.67 -14.38
N VAL A 144 2.86 -12.44 -15.30
CA VAL A 144 2.52 -13.86 -15.11
C VAL A 144 3.54 -14.71 -15.84
N TYR A 145 4.17 -15.64 -15.12
CA TYR A 145 5.12 -16.58 -15.71
C TYR A 145 4.40 -17.88 -16.17
N ASN A 146 4.64 -18.25 -17.42
CA ASN A 146 4.04 -19.46 -18.02
C ASN A 146 2.51 -19.55 -17.85
N GLY A 147 1.80 -18.46 -18.07
CA GLY A 147 0.35 -18.40 -17.85
C GLY A 147 -0.35 -17.42 -18.76
N VAL A 148 -1.50 -16.92 -18.29
CA VAL A 148 -2.31 -15.94 -19.00
C VAL A 148 -1.51 -14.66 -19.24
N ARG A 149 -1.66 -14.09 -20.42
CA ARG A 149 -1.05 -12.80 -20.74
C ARG A 149 -1.90 -11.67 -20.14
N LEU A 150 -1.24 -10.75 -19.44
CA LEU A 150 -1.83 -9.49 -19.01
C LEU A 150 -1.77 -8.46 -20.14
N ASP A 151 -2.70 -7.50 -20.14
CA ASP A 151 -2.72 -6.39 -21.12
C ASP A 151 -1.55 -5.41 -20.89
N GLY A 152 -1.11 -5.27 -19.64
CA GLY A 152 0.02 -4.45 -19.23
C GLY A 152 0.87 -5.12 -18.15
N ASP A 153 1.95 -4.45 -17.77
CA ASP A 153 2.95 -4.96 -16.83
C ASP A 153 3.08 -4.14 -15.55
N LYS A 154 2.14 -3.21 -15.30
CA LYS A 154 2.21 -2.30 -14.14
C LYS A 154 0.85 -2.05 -13.51
N ILE A 155 0.86 -1.99 -12.17
CA ILE A 155 -0.25 -1.50 -11.36
C ILE A 155 0.21 -0.22 -10.68
N SER A 156 -0.48 0.89 -10.93
CA SER A 156 -0.09 2.20 -10.39
C SER A 156 -1.12 2.73 -9.40
N PHE A 157 -0.63 3.19 -8.26
CA PHE A 157 -1.35 3.98 -7.26
C PHE A 157 -0.67 5.35 -7.20
N LYS A 158 -1.26 6.34 -7.88
CA LYS A 158 -0.65 7.67 -8.05
C LYS A 158 -1.16 8.65 -7.00
N ASN A 159 -0.26 9.46 -6.47
CA ASN A 159 -0.56 10.54 -5.52
C ASN A 159 -1.34 10.04 -4.29
N VAL A 160 -0.94 8.89 -3.73
CA VAL A 160 -1.57 8.31 -2.55
C VAL A 160 -1.24 9.18 -1.34
N PRO A 161 -2.22 9.82 -0.68
CA PRO A 161 -1.98 10.62 0.52
C PRO A 161 -1.41 9.78 1.66
N VAL A 162 -0.49 10.36 2.45
CA VAL A 162 0.09 9.72 3.63
C VAL A 162 -0.53 10.31 4.88
N PHE A 163 -1.23 9.50 5.66
CA PHE A 163 -1.89 9.90 6.91
C PHE A 163 -1.03 9.59 8.14
N LYS A 164 -1.26 10.35 9.23
CA LYS A 164 -0.58 10.14 10.53
C LYS A 164 -1.32 9.12 11.37
#